data_a3f680ab84e53f7b3639d9bacab21b7b
#
_entry.id   a3f680ab84e53f7b3639d9bacab21b7b
#
_cell.length_a   1.000
_cell.length_b   1.000
_cell.length_c   1.000
_cell.angle_alpha   90.00
_cell.angle_beta   90.00
_cell.angle_gamma   90.00
#
_symmetry.space_group_name_H-M   'P 1'
#
loop_
_entity.id
_entity.type
_entity.pdbx_description
1 polymer ?
#
loop_
_entity_poly.entity_id
_entity_poly.type
_entity_poly.pdbx_seq_one_letter_code
_entity_poly.pdbx_strand_id
1 'polypeptide(L)'
;MKIDLTGTTAGEINKALVRGRRAIGTPAVGMVLTLVIVTDEENAYDALKASNDASREHPSRTLVVIKRVSRSPRDRTSSRLDAEVRVGADAGTGETVVLRLYGEVSDHADSVVLPLLLPDAPVVVWWPVNAPLDPAKDPLGALAQRRVTDTYAAEQPVRELSARAETYTPGDTDLSWTRITPWRSMLAAALDQVVCEVRAVEVEGEEFNPSCELLAMWLADRLDVPVKRSLSSGPGLTAVRMDTSSGPIVLDRADGSLATLAIDGQPARAVALKRRDTAELIAEELRRLDPDDTYASALRYGVERLNTVPQPASGEPVAVPEPVEEAAKAPAKKAAAKKAPAKKAAAK
;
A
#
# COMPACT_ATOMS: atom_id res chain seq x y z
N MET A 1 1.87 -7.94 -25.96
CA MET A 1 2.44 -7.04 -27.00
C MET A 1 2.87 -5.76 -26.33
N LYS A 2 4.13 -5.36 -26.51
CA LYS A 2 4.73 -4.14 -25.97
C LYS A 2 5.08 -3.19 -27.12
N ILE A 3 4.79 -1.89 -26.96
CA ILE A 3 5.09 -0.82 -27.92
C ILE A 3 5.74 0.32 -27.17
N ASP A 4 6.97 0.70 -27.52
CA ASP A 4 7.69 1.84 -26.95
C ASP A 4 7.56 3.06 -27.89
N LEU A 5 7.25 4.22 -27.30
CA LEU A 5 7.06 5.50 -27.97
C LEU A 5 7.92 6.57 -27.30
N THR A 6 8.78 7.24 -28.06
CA THR A 6 9.64 8.32 -27.58
C THR A 6 9.21 9.66 -28.19
N GLY A 7 9.15 10.72 -27.39
CA GLY A 7 8.73 12.05 -27.85
C GLY A 7 7.31 12.03 -28.43
N THR A 8 6.38 11.36 -27.75
CA THR A 8 5.04 11.04 -28.23
C THR A 8 3.98 12.03 -27.74
N THR A 9 2.72 11.76 -28.11
CA THR A 9 1.54 12.50 -27.68
C THR A 9 0.45 11.52 -27.21
N ALA A 10 -0.52 11.99 -26.42
CA ALA A 10 -1.66 11.19 -25.99
C ALA A 10 -2.43 10.59 -27.19
N GLY A 11 -2.52 11.32 -28.32
CA GLY A 11 -3.13 10.83 -29.54
C GLY A 11 -2.39 9.64 -30.17
N GLU A 12 -1.06 9.66 -30.19
CA GLU A 12 -0.25 8.54 -30.69
C GLU A 12 -0.31 7.33 -29.75
N ILE A 13 -0.38 7.56 -28.45
CA ILE A 13 -0.57 6.51 -27.44
C ILE A 13 -1.92 5.82 -27.67
N ASN A 14 -3.02 6.56 -27.87
CA ASN A 14 -4.32 5.99 -28.18
C ASN A 14 -4.31 5.16 -29.50
N LYS A 15 -3.62 5.64 -30.53
CA LYS A 15 -3.43 4.87 -31.77
C LYS A 15 -2.66 3.57 -31.52
N ALA A 16 -1.64 3.60 -30.64
CA ALA A 16 -0.86 2.42 -30.26
C ALA A 16 -1.72 1.40 -29.50
N LEU A 17 -2.58 1.85 -28.56
CA LEU A 17 -3.55 1.00 -27.86
C LEU A 17 -4.50 0.31 -28.84
N VAL A 18 -5.07 1.07 -29.80
CA VAL A 18 -5.96 0.51 -30.83
C VAL A 18 -5.24 -0.51 -31.69
N ARG A 19 -4.00 -0.23 -32.12
CA ARG A 19 -3.18 -1.18 -32.90
C ARG A 19 -2.90 -2.45 -32.10
N GLY A 20 -2.52 -2.30 -30.83
CA GLY A 20 -2.26 -3.43 -29.93
C GLY A 20 -3.47 -4.37 -29.80
N ARG A 21 -4.65 -3.81 -29.54
CA ARG A 21 -5.91 -4.58 -29.45
C ARG A 21 -6.23 -5.33 -30.74
N ARG A 22 -6.12 -4.65 -31.88
CA ARG A 22 -6.36 -5.27 -33.18
C ARG A 22 -5.42 -6.43 -33.51
N ALA A 23 -4.13 -6.27 -33.15
CA ALA A 23 -3.12 -7.28 -33.40
C ALA A 23 -3.32 -8.56 -32.54
N ILE A 24 -3.91 -8.42 -31.34
CA ILE A 24 -4.15 -9.55 -30.43
C ILE A 24 -5.55 -10.14 -30.63
N GLY A 25 -6.43 -9.43 -31.34
CA GLY A 25 -7.83 -9.83 -31.50
C GLY A 25 -8.67 -9.71 -30.24
N THR A 26 -8.19 -8.91 -29.23
CA THR A 26 -8.89 -8.73 -27.96
C THR A 26 -9.74 -7.45 -28.05
N PRO A 27 -11.07 -7.53 -27.86
CA PRO A 27 -11.88 -6.33 -27.74
C PRO A 27 -11.56 -5.57 -26.46
N ALA A 28 -11.75 -4.26 -26.46
CA ALA A 28 -11.64 -3.40 -25.24
C ALA A 28 -12.80 -3.64 -24.25
N VAL A 29 -13.42 -4.81 -24.30
CA VAL A 29 -14.60 -5.17 -23.53
C VAL A 29 -14.17 -5.82 -22.23
N GLY A 30 -14.75 -5.35 -21.11
CA GLY A 30 -14.56 -5.93 -19.79
C GLY A 30 -13.69 -5.13 -18.84
N MET A 31 -13.03 -4.05 -19.28
CA MET A 31 -12.39 -3.10 -18.34
C MET A 31 -13.46 -2.25 -17.66
N VAL A 32 -13.43 -2.24 -16.33
CA VAL A 32 -14.50 -1.63 -15.50
C VAL A 32 -14.12 -0.26 -14.95
N LEU A 33 -12.82 0.09 -14.97
CA LEU A 33 -12.31 1.36 -14.45
C LEU A 33 -10.97 1.75 -15.10
N THR A 34 -10.54 2.99 -14.88
CA THR A 34 -9.16 3.43 -15.11
C THR A 34 -8.45 3.58 -13.77
N LEU A 35 -7.32 2.87 -13.60
CA LEU A 35 -6.42 3.05 -12.48
C LEU A 35 -5.24 3.92 -12.92
N VAL A 36 -5.07 5.09 -12.30
CA VAL A 36 -3.92 5.98 -12.51
C VAL A 36 -2.99 5.82 -11.32
N ILE A 37 -1.76 5.39 -11.57
CA ILE A 37 -0.72 5.23 -10.55
C ILE A 37 0.27 6.39 -10.72
N VAL A 38 0.43 7.22 -9.70
CA VAL A 38 1.38 8.34 -9.73
C VAL A 38 2.57 8.00 -8.84
N THR A 39 3.74 7.86 -9.44
CA THR A 39 4.93 7.35 -8.74
C THR A 39 6.22 7.90 -9.35
N ASP A 40 7.35 7.52 -8.78
CA ASP A 40 8.68 7.71 -9.36
C ASP A 40 9.17 6.45 -10.10
N GLU A 41 10.35 6.53 -10.73
CA GLU A 41 10.91 5.42 -11.49
C GLU A 41 11.34 4.25 -10.62
N GLU A 42 11.75 4.51 -9.37
CA GLU A 42 12.25 3.48 -8.45
C GLU A 42 11.13 2.59 -7.98
N ASN A 43 9.96 3.17 -7.69
CA ASN A 43 8.78 2.47 -7.17
C ASN A 43 7.83 1.98 -8.26
N ALA A 44 8.03 2.39 -9.52
CA ALA A 44 7.11 2.09 -10.63
C ALA A 44 6.94 0.59 -10.90
N TYR A 45 8.01 -0.20 -10.75
CA TYR A 45 7.96 -1.64 -10.98
C TYR A 45 7.05 -2.36 -9.99
N ASP A 46 7.21 -2.09 -8.70
CA ASP A 46 6.43 -2.74 -7.63
C ASP A 46 4.97 -2.29 -7.66
N ALA A 47 4.71 -1.00 -7.92
CA ALA A 47 3.37 -0.48 -8.10
C ALA A 47 2.66 -1.12 -9.30
N LEU A 48 3.35 -1.26 -10.43
CA LEU A 48 2.82 -1.91 -11.62
C LEU A 48 2.54 -3.40 -11.38
N LYS A 49 3.44 -4.10 -10.68
CA LYS A 49 3.24 -5.50 -10.31
C LYS A 49 1.99 -5.67 -9.43
N ALA A 50 1.85 -4.85 -8.39
CA ALA A 50 0.67 -4.86 -7.52
C ALA A 50 -0.63 -4.60 -8.30
N SER A 51 -0.62 -3.63 -9.21
CA SER A 51 -1.74 -3.32 -10.09
C SER A 51 -2.10 -4.47 -11.02
N ASN A 52 -1.10 -5.13 -11.64
CA ASN A 52 -1.34 -6.27 -12.51
C ASN A 52 -1.95 -7.46 -11.77
N ASP A 53 -1.51 -7.72 -10.53
CA ASP A 53 -2.08 -8.78 -9.70
C ASP A 53 -3.51 -8.43 -9.27
N ALA A 54 -3.78 -7.19 -8.87
CA ALA A 54 -5.14 -6.70 -8.56
C ALA A 54 -6.08 -6.71 -9.78
N SER A 55 -5.54 -6.52 -11.00
CA SER A 55 -6.33 -6.51 -12.23
C SER A 55 -7.00 -7.85 -12.57
N ARG A 56 -6.59 -8.93 -11.91
CA ARG A 56 -7.26 -10.25 -12.07
C ARG A 56 -8.67 -10.24 -11.51
N GLU A 57 -8.91 -9.44 -10.44
CA GLU A 57 -10.24 -9.27 -9.88
C GLU A 57 -10.99 -8.11 -10.54
N HIS A 58 -10.28 -7.05 -10.92
CA HIS A 58 -10.85 -5.82 -11.49
C HIS A 58 -10.12 -5.42 -12.76
N PRO A 59 -10.50 -6.01 -13.94
CA PRO A 59 -9.90 -5.65 -15.22
C PRO A 59 -9.96 -4.13 -15.45
N SER A 60 -8.82 -3.51 -15.65
CA SER A 60 -8.70 -2.06 -15.73
C SER A 60 -7.75 -1.60 -16.82
N ARG A 61 -7.91 -0.33 -17.23
CA ARG A 61 -6.82 0.39 -17.89
C ARG A 61 -5.92 0.98 -16.83
N THR A 62 -4.66 0.55 -16.76
CA THR A 62 -3.66 1.09 -15.84
C THR A 62 -2.80 2.13 -16.53
N LEU A 63 -2.78 3.35 -16.02
CA LEU A 63 -1.92 4.44 -16.46
C LEU A 63 -0.89 4.72 -15.37
N VAL A 64 0.37 4.37 -15.59
CA VAL A 64 1.46 4.65 -14.65
C VAL A 64 2.10 5.98 -15.04
N VAL A 65 1.98 6.99 -14.20
CA VAL A 65 2.49 8.34 -14.41
C VAL A 65 3.77 8.51 -13.61
N ILE A 66 4.90 8.60 -14.31
CA ILE A 66 6.22 8.81 -13.72
C ILE A 66 6.64 10.25 -14.01
N LYS A 67 6.63 11.09 -12.96
CA LYS A 67 7.10 12.46 -13.04
C LYS A 67 8.61 12.50 -12.90
N ARG A 68 9.32 12.81 -13.96
CA ARG A 68 10.78 12.94 -13.98
C ARG A 68 11.20 14.37 -13.66
N VAL A 69 11.50 14.64 -12.39
CA VAL A 69 12.08 15.92 -11.98
C VAL A 69 13.57 15.90 -12.28
N SER A 70 14.01 16.60 -13.33
CA SER A 70 15.44 16.73 -13.62
C SER A 70 16.14 17.60 -12.59
N ARG A 71 17.29 17.13 -12.09
CA ARG A 71 18.19 17.92 -11.23
C ARG A 71 18.94 19.01 -12.01
N SER A 72 19.05 18.85 -13.33
CA SER A 72 19.74 19.82 -14.21
C SER A 72 18.78 20.92 -14.69
N PRO A 73 19.12 22.20 -14.53
CA PRO A 73 18.30 23.30 -15.06
C PRO A 73 18.07 23.23 -16.58
N ARG A 74 19.05 22.68 -17.34
CA ARG A 74 18.93 22.54 -18.80
C ARG A 74 17.92 21.48 -19.22
N ASP A 75 17.79 20.41 -18.45
CA ASP A 75 16.84 19.33 -18.75
C ASP A 75 15.42 19.66 -18.30
N ARG A 76 15.25 20.66 -17.42
CA ARG A 76 13.92 21.16 -17.00
C ARG A 76 13.18 21.90 -18.11
N THR A 77 13.88 22.44 -19.10
CA THR A 77 13.30 23.17 -20.22
C THR A 77 12.89 22.31 -21.41
N SER A 78 13.27 21.03 -21.40
CA SER A 78 12.95 20.08 -22.47
C SER A 78 11.66 19.31 -22.14
N SER A 79 10.52 19.84 -22.58
CA SER A 79 9.22 19.16 -22.46
C SER A 79 9.19 17.93 -23.36
N ARG A 80 9.03 16.73 -22.78
CA ARG A 80 8.96 15.48 -23.51
C ARG A 80 8.05 14.48 -22.82
N LEU A 81 7.29 13.72 -23.59
CA LEU A 81 6.51 12.57 -23.16
C LEU A 81 7.06 11.32 -23.83
N ASP A 82 7.47 10.33 -23.04
CA ASP A 82 7.76 8.98 -23.52
C ASP A 82 6.68 8.04 -22.96
N ALA A 83 6.31 7.02 -23.72
CA ALA A 83 5.31 6.05 -23.28
C ALA A 83 5.68 4.63 -23.67
N GLU A 84 5.25 3.69 -22.82
CA GLU A 84 5.32 2.26 -23.07
C GLU A 84 3.89 1.70 -22.98
N VAL A 85 3.40 1.16 -24.07
CA VAL A 85 2.04 0.56 -24.16
C VAL A 85 2.16 -0.94 -24.10
N ARG A 86 1.43 -1.58 -23.18
CA ARG A 86 1.33 -3.03 -23.03
C ARG A 86 -0.11 -3.45 -23.19
N VAL A 87 -0.34 -4.48 -24.00
CA VAL A 87 -1.69 -5.04 -24.27
C VAL A 87 -1.61 -6.58 -24.30
N GLY A 88 -2.63 -7.24 -23.79
CA GLY A 88 -2.71 -8.70 -23.69
C GLY A 88 -1.84 -9.25 -22.58
N ALA A 89 -1.18 -10.40 -22.77
CA ALA A 89 -0.42 -11.10 -21.73
C ALA A 89 0.60 -10.23 -20.97
N ASP A 90 1.12 -9.20 -21.62
CA ASP A 90 2.10 -8.27 -21.01
C ASP A 90 1.44 -7.20 -20.11
N ALA A 91 0.10 -7.12 -20.11
CA ALA A 91 -0.69 -6.15 -19.37
C ALA A 91 -1.64 -6.79 -18.33
N GLY A 92 -1.48 -8.09 -18.04
CA GLY A 92 -2.44 -8.81 -17.21
C GLY A 92 -3.79 -8.99 -17.92
N THR A 93 -4.91 -8.67 -17.24
CA THR A 93 -6.27 -8.79 -17.77
C THR A 93 -6.78 -7.49 -18.42
N GLY A 94 -5.99 -6.43 -18.44
CA GLY A 94 -6.36 -5.10 -18.94
C GLY A 94 -5.40 -4.54 -19.99
N GLU A 95 -5.22 -3.24 -19.95
CA GLU A 95 -4.27 -2.47 -20.74
C GLU A 95 -3.38 -1.65 -19.83
N THR A 96 -2.09 -1.58 -20.10
CA THR A 96 -1.15 -0.79 -19.30
C THR A 96 -0.42 0.21 -20.17
N VAL A 97 -0.37 1.46 -19.71
CA VAL A 97 0.43 2.52 -20.31
C VAL A 97 1.34 3.11 -19.25
N VAL A 98 2.64 3.02 -19.45
CA VAL A 98 3.63 3.70 -18.60
C VAL A 98 4.01 5.01 -19.27
N LEU A 99 3.77 6.12 -18.59
CA LEU A 99 3.99 7.48 -19.05
C LEU A 99 5.19 8.09 -18.30
N ARG A 100 6.23 8.49 -19.01
CA ARG A 100 7.36 9.23 -18.45
C ARG A 100 7.32 10.68 -18.90
N LEU A 101 7.07 11.56 -17.96
CA LEU A 101 6.87 12.99 -18.19
C LEU A 101 8.12 13.75 -17.80
N TYR A 102 8.61 14.60 -18.70
CA TYR A 102 9.82 15.39 -18.53
C TYR A 102 9.51 16.88 -18.70
N GLY A 103 10.18 17.73 -17.91
CA GLY A 103 10.05 19.18 -17.97
C GLY A 103 8.61 19.63 -17.63
N GLU A 104 8.11 20.65 -18.32
CA GLU A 104 6.78 21.25 -18.10
C GLU A 104 5.62 20.25 -18.24
N VAL A 105 5.78 19.16 -19.01
CA VAL A 105 4.75 18.13 -19.15
C VAL A 105 4.47 17.47 -17.81
N SER A 106 5.45 17.43 -16.89
CA SER A 106 5.27 16.86 -15.55
C SER A 106 4.27 17.66 -14.70
N ASP A 107 4.19 18.98 -14.93
CA ASP A 107 3.29 19.87 -14.19
C ASP A 107 1.86 19.83 -14.75
N HIS A 108 1.69 19.31 -15.98
CA HIS A 108 0.42 19.18 -16.71
C HIS A 108 0.08 17.72 -16.99
N ALA A 109 0.35 16.83 -16.04
CA ALA A 109 0.12 15.38 -16.16
C ALA A 109 -1.35 15.04 -16.43
N ASP A 110 -2.29 15.82 -15.89
CA ASP A 110 -3.73 15.71 -16.12
C ASP A 110 -4.08 15.85 -17.63
N SER A 111 -3.46 16.79 -18.34
CA SER A 111 -3.67 16.99 -19.77
C SER A 111 -3.21 15.80 -20.62
N VAL A 112 -2.20 15.05 -20.15
CA VAL A 112 -1.74 13.81 -20.79
C VAL A 112 -2.66 12.65 -20.47
N VAL A 113 -3.11 12.53 -19.21
CA VAL A 113 -3.90 11.41 -18.70
C VAL A 113 -5.35 11.47 -19.18
N LEU A 114 -5.98 12.66 -19.15
CA LEU A 114 -7.41 12.83 -19.47
C LEU A 114 -7.83 12.19 -20.81
N PRO A 115 -7.11 12.36 -21.95
CA PRO A 115 -7.46 11.72 -23.20
C PRO A 115 -7.27 10.19 -23.23
N LEU A 116 -6.58 9.63 -22.22
CA LEU A 116 -6.29 8.20 -22.12
C LEU A 116 -7.25 7.47 -21.19
N LEU A 117 -8.11 8.17 -20.46
CA LEU A 117 -9.12 7.55 -19.60
C LEU A 117 -10.10 6.71 -20.43
N LEU A 118 -10.67 5.69 -19.80
CA LEU A 118 -11.80 4.97 -20.37
C LEU A 118 -13.04 5.86 -20.34
N PRO A 119 -13.76 6.01 -21.45
CA PRO A 119 -15.02 6.77 -21.45
C PRO A 119 -16.03 6.09 -20.52
N ASP A 120 -16.80 6.90 -19.81
CA ASP A 120 -17.92 6.48 -18.95
C ASP A 120 -17.53 5.45 -17.85
N ALA A 121 -16.25 5.32 -17.54
CA ALA A 121 -15.74 4.43 -16.50
C ALA A 121 -15.16 5.23 -15.34
N PRO A 122 -15.31 4.76 -14.09
CA PRO A 122 -14.74 5.44 -12.93
C PRO A 122 -13.21 5.49 -12.99
N VAL A 123 -12.65 6.53 -12.39
CA VAL A 123 -11.22 6.77 -12.28
C VAL A 123 -10.80 6.63 -10.83
N VAL A 124 -9.79 5.82 -10.60
CA VAL A 124 -9.09 5.70 -9.31
C VAL A 124 -7.67 6.22 -9.48
N VAL A 125 -7.23 7.11 -8.60
CA VAL A 125 -5.84 7.55 -8.57
C VAL A 125 -5.17 6.99 -7.31
N TRP A 126 -4.02 6.37 -7.48
CA TRP A 126 -3.22 5.80 -6.42
C TRP A 126 -1.81 6.37 -6.40
N TRP A 127 -1.39 6.87 -5.25
CA TRP A 127 -0.03 7.29 -4.92
C TRP A 127 0.59 6.26 -3.96
N PRO A 128 1.40 5.31 -4.44
CA PRO A 128 2.10 4.35 -3.58
C PRO A 128 3.15 5.02 -2.69
N VAL A 129 3.71 6.14 -3.15
CA VAL A 129 4.69 6.97 -2.45
C VAL A 129 4.46 8.44 -2.80
N ASN A 130 4.97 9.35 -1.98
CA ASN A 130 4.99 10.80 -2.26
C ASN A 130 3.61 11.36 -2.64
N ALA A 131 2.57 10.97 -1.94
CA ALA A 131 1.23 11.51 -2.16
C ALA A 131 1.18 13.03 -1.91
N PRO A 132 0.37 13.80 -2.68
CA PRO A 132 0.22 15.23 -2.44
C PRO A 132 -0.44 15.49 -1.08
N LEU A 133 -0.19 16.66 -0.48
CA LEU A 133 -0.79 17.04 0.80
C LEU A 133 -2.33 17.02 0.74
N ASP A 134 -2.91 17.47 -0.35
CA ASP A 134 -4.34 17.46 -0.62
C ASP A 134 -4.61 16.69 -1.92
N PRO A 135 -4.90 15.38 -1.83
CA PRO A 135 -5.13 14.55 -3.02
C PRO A 135 -6.28 15.02 -3.90
N ALA A 136 -7.32 15.62 -3.32
CA ALA A 136 -8.47 16.09 -4.10
C ALA A 136 -8.17 17.35 -4.90
N LYS A 137 -7.18 18.15 -4.49
CA LYS A 137 -6.73 19.34 -5.23
C LYS A 137 -5.59 19.06 -6.20
N ASP A 138 -4.95 17.88 -6.14
CA ASP A 138 -3.99 17.49 -7.18
C ASP A 138 -4.70 17.38 -8.53
N PRO A 139 -4.11 17.88 -9.63
CA PRO A 139 -4.74 17.83 -10.95
C PRO A 139 -5.17 16.44 -11.42
N LEU A 140 -4.40 15.38 -11.08
CA LEU A 140 -4.79 14.00 -11.36
C LEU A 140 -5.86 13.52 -10.39
N GLY A 141 -5.75 13.87 -9.10
CA GLY A 141 -6.72 13.52 -8.09
C GLY A 141 -8.11 14.12 -8.33
N ALA A 142 -8.16 15.32 -8.93
CA ALA A 142 -9.41 15.96 -9.33
C ALA A 142 -10.18 15.19 -10.43
N LEU A 143 -9.51 14.31 -11.18
CA LEU A 143 -10.15 13.44 -12.18
C LEU A 143 -10.80 12.19 -11.56
N ALA A 144 -10.52 11.90 -10.28
CA ALA A 144 -10.83 10.63 -9.67
C ALA A 144 -12.08 10.67 -8.78
N GLN A 145 -12.86 9.61 -8.84
CA GLN A 145 -13.90 9.31 -7.86
C GLN A 145 -13.30 8.76 -6.55
N ARG A 146 -12.17 8.03 -6.66
CA ARG A 146 -11.47 7.50 -5.50
C ARG A 146 -9.97 7.82 -5.58
N ARG A 147 -9.43 8.29 -4.48
CA ARG A 147 -8.02 8.69 -4.32
C ARG A 147 -7.41 7.86 -3.20
N VAL A 148 -6.39 7.08 -3.54
CA VAL A 148 -5.75 6.11 -2.65
C VAL A 148 -4.34 6.57 -2.33
N THR A 149 -4.02 6.74 -1.05
CA THR A 149 -2.68 7.05 -0.55
C THR A 149 -2.11 5.86 0.23
N ASP A 150 -0.84 5.90 0.56
CA ASP A 150 -0.21 4.95 1.48
C ASP A 150 0.71 5.68 2.47
N THR A 151 0.14 6.12 3.57
CA THR A 151 0.89 6.81 4.62
C THR A 151 1.95 5.92 5.29
N TYR A 152 1.81 4.60 5.21
CA TYR A 152 2.83 3.66 5.73
C TYR A 152 4.16 3.76 4.97
N ALA A 153 4.13 4.16 3.71
CA ALA A 153 5.32 4.35 2.88
C ALA A 153 5.99 5.73 3.05
N ALA A 154 5.42 6.63 3.85
CA ALA A 154 5.95 7.96 4.06
C ALA A 154 7.12 7.96 5.07
N GLU A 155 8.00 8.96 4.97
CA GLU A 155 9.10 9.15 5.95
C GLU A 155 8.60 9.44 7.37
N GLN A 156 7.45 10.12 7.48
CA GLN A 156 6.80 10.47 8.74
C GLN A 156 5.33 10.03 8.73
N PRO A 157 5.04 8.73 8.89
CA PRO A 157 3.72 8.16 8.63
C PRO A 157 2.59 8.78 9.45
N VAL A 158 2.81 9.02 10.74
CA VAL A 158 1.79 9.60 11.63
C VAL A 158 1.51 11.07 11.28
N ARG A 159 2.53 11.82 10.89
CA ARG A 159 2.36 13.20 10.44
C ARG A 159 1.60 13.29 9.12
N GLU A 160 1.91 12.39 8.19
CA GLU A 160 1.15 12.26 6.93
C GLU A 160 -0.30 11.90 7.20
N LEU A 161 -0.57 11.02 8.16
CA LEU A 161 -1.93 10.68 8.56
C LEU A 161 -2.69 11.91 9.10
N SER A 162 -2.04 12.77 9.88
CA SER A 162 -2.63 14.04 10.34
C SER A 162 -2.97 14.96 9.17
N ALA A 163 -2.06 15.08 8.19
CA ALA A 163 -2.32 15.87 6.99
C ALA A 163 -3.51 15.33 6.18
N ARG A 164 -3.65 13.99 6.07
CA ARG A 164 -4.84 13.36 5.44
C ARG A 164 -6.12 13.72 6.18
N ALA A 165 -6.08 13.79 7.51
CA ALA A 165 -7.24 14.17 8.31
C ALA A 165 -7.67 15.62 8.07
N GLU A 166 -6.71 16.54 7.96
CA GLU A 166 -6.98 17.96 7.74
C GLU A 166 -7.54 18.26 6.33
N THR A 167 -7.11 17.48 5.33
CA THR A 167 -7.46 17.73 3.92
C THR A 167 -8.50 16.76 3.37
N TYR A 168 -9.03 15.86 4.19
CA TYR A 168 -9.96 14.81 3.78
C TYR A 168 -11.11 15.33 2.92
N THR A 169 -11.29 14.72 1.77
CA THR A 169 -12.42 14.91 0.87
C THR A 169 -13.09 13.55 0.60
N PRO A 170 -14.44 13.48 0.54
CA PRO A 170 -15.12 12.22 0.21
C PRO A 170 -14.55 11.55 -1.04
N GLY A 171 -14.23 10.26 -0.94
CA GLY A 171 -13.50 9.49 -1.94
C GLY A 171 -12.01 9.33 -1.66
N ASP A 172 -11.45 10.04 -0.67
CA ASP A 172 -10.09 9.78 -0.19
C ASP A 172 -10.06 8.53 0.69
N THR A 173 -8.99 7.77 0.59
CA THR A 173 -8.70 6.60 1.43
C THR A 173 -7.20 6.40 1.56
N ASP A 174 -6.79 5.57 2.51
CA ASP A 174 -5.38 5.22 2.73
C ASP A 174 -5.22 3.71 2.90
N LEU A 175 -4.17 3.14 2.33
CA LEU A 175 -3.92 1.70 2.45
C LEU A 175 -3.65 1.27 3.90
N SER A 176 -3.25 2.19 4.79
CA SER A 176 -3.14 1.89 6.22
C SER A 176 -4.49 1.56 6.84
N TRP A 177 -5.58 2.17 6.35
CA TRP A 177 -6.94 1.83 6.71
C TRP A 177 -7.38 0.48 6.14
N THR A 178 -7.05 0.21 4.89
CA THR A 178 -7.35 -1.07 4.23
C THR A 178 -6.62 -2.22 4.92
N ARG A 179 -5.38 -2.02 5.38
CA ARG A 179 -4.61 -3.02 6.14
C ARG A 179 -5.31 -3.51 7.40
N ILE A 180 -6.13 -2.69 8.05
CA ILE A 180 -6.83 -3.04 9.28
C ILE A 180 -8.23 -3.61 9.07
N THR A 181 -8.72 -3.74 7.84
CA THR A 181 -10.05 -4.33 7.56
C THR A 181 -10.25 -5.70 8.24
N PRO A 182 -9.29 -6.66 8.16
CA PRO A 182 -9.46 -7.95 8.84
C PRO A 182 -9.50 -7.82 10.36
N TRP A 183 -8.74 -6.89 10.94
CA TRP A 183 -8.77 -6.62 12.38
C TRP A 183 -10.12 -6.07 12.81
N ARG A 184 -10.63 -5.06 12.10
CA ARG A 184 -11.95 -4.47 12.38
C ARG A 184 -13.06 -5.52 12.31
N SER A 185 -13.05 -6.35 11.28
CA SER A 185 -14.02 -7.43 11.11
C SER A 185 -13.94 -8.46 12.23
N MET A 186 -12.72 -8.85 12.64
CA MET A 186 -12.52 -9.85 13.69
C MET A 186 -12.95 -9.32 15.07
N LEU A 187 -12.63 -8.05 15.38
CA LEU A 187 -13.00 -7.41 16.64
C LEU A 187 -14.51 -7.22 16.74
N ALA A 188 -15.18 -6.79 15.67
CA ALA A 188 -16.63 -6.71 15.62
C ALA A 188 -17.28 -8.08 15.83
N ALA A 189 -16.80 -9.12 15.12
CA ALA A 189 -17.30 -10.49 15.28
C ALA A 189 -17.00 -11.08 16.67
N ALA A 190 -15.96 -10.64 17.36
CA ALA A 190 -15.70 -11.06 18.74
C ALA A 190 -16.68 -10.44 19.72
N LEU A 191 -17.02 -9.14 19.54
CA LEU A 191 -18.00 -8.46 20.37
C LEU A 191 -19.42 -9.00 20.15
N ASP A 192 -19.78 -9.41 18.95
CA ASP A 192 -21.09 -10.02 18.65
C ASP A 192 -21.32 -11.37 19.36
N GLN A 193 -20.26 -12.01 19.88
CA GLN A 193 -20.37 -13.31 20.57
C GLN A 193 -20.68 -13.20 22.06
N VAL A 194 -20.57 -12.02 22.63
CA VAL A 194 -20.75 -11.77 24.06
C VAL A 194 -21.62 -10.54 24.30
N VAL A 195 -22.50 -10.64 25.26
CA VAL A 195 -23.23 -9.44 25.74
C VAL A 195 -22.37 -8.80 26.82
N CYS A 196 -21.67 -7.74 26.45
CA CYS A 196 -20.76 -7.06 27.38
C CYS A 196 -20.73 -5.56 27.10
N GLU A 197 -20.30 -4.81 28.12
CA GLU A 197 -19.93 -3.42 28.01
C GLU A 197 -18.41 -3.33 27.92
N VAL A 198 -17.88 -2.68 26.90
CA VAL A 198 -16.46 -2.40 26.79
C VAL A 198 -16.11 -1.18 27.66
N ARG A 199 -15.05 -1.29 28.47
CA ARG A 199 -14.63 -0.24 29.43
C ARG A 199 -13.36 0.47 28.98
N ALA A 200 -12.44 -0.24 28.38
CA ALA A 200 -11.19 0.28 27.86
C ALA A 200 -10.62 -0.62 26.78
N VAL A 201 -9.79 -0.06 25.92
CA VAL A 201 -9.10 -0.80 24.86
C VAL A 201 -7.61 -0.46 24.85
N GLU A 202 -6.78 -1.45 24.58
CA GLU A 202 -5.35 -1.29 24.29
C GLU A 202 -5.05 -1.81 22.90
N VAL A 203 -4.39 -0.96 22.09
CA VAL A 203 -3.91 -1.31 20.74
C VAL A 203 -2.39 -1.32 20.76
N GLU A 204 -1.80 -2.49 20.49
CA GLU A 204 -0.37 -2.72 20.53
C GLU A 204 0.20 -2.92 19.12
N GLY A 205 1.35 -2.31 18.84
CA GLY A 205 2.04 -2.44 17.55
C GLY A 205 3.28 -1.59 17.45
N GLU A 206 3.91 -1.60 16.28
CA GLU A 206 5.11 -0.80 15.99
C GLU A 206 4.88 0.68 16.27
N GLU A 207 5.95 1.35 16.68
CA GLU A 207 6.01 2.81 16.78
C GLU A 207 5.79 3.44 15.39
N PHE A 208 5.15 4.60 15.35
CA PHE A 208 4.85 5.36 14.12
C PHE A 208 4.08 4.58 13.03
N ASN A 209 3.36 3.52 13.38
CA ASN A 209 2.57 2.75 12.44
C ASN A 209 1.17 3.36 12.24
N PRO A 210 0.84 3.93 11.06
CA PRO A 210 -0.42 4.62 10.83
C PRO A 210 -1.64 3.69 10.91
N SER A 211 -1.47 2.40 10.63
CA SER A 211 -2.55 1.40 10.78
C SER A 211 -2.92 1.21 12.24
N CYS A 212 -1.94 1.26 13.17
CA CYS A 212 -2.20 1.17 14.60
C CYS A 212 -2.95 2.40 15.11
N GLU A 213 -2.57 3.58 14.64
CA GLU A 213 -3.25 4.83 14.99
C GLU A 213 -4.69 4.84 14.48
N LEU A 214 -4.92 4.49 13.21
CA LEU A 214 -6.25 4.41 12.63
C LEU A 214 -7.15 3.39 13.33
N LEU A 215 -6.60 2.25 13.77
CA LEU A 215 -7.37 1.27 14.54
C LEU A 215 -7.75 1.80 15.91
N ALA A 216 -6.83 2.48 16.59
CA ALA A 216 -7.09 3.10 17.89
C ALA A 216 -8.16 4.19 17.78
N MET A 217 -8.07 5.04 16.75
CA MET A 217 -9.06 6.08 16.45
C MET A 217 -10.44 5.49 16.16
N TRP A 218 -10.50 4.45 15.33
CA TRP A 218 -11.74 3.77 14.99
C TRP A 218 -12.42 3.13 16.23
N LEU A 219 -11.63 2.47 17.10
CA LEU A 219 -12.16 1.85 18.32
C LEU A 219 -12.68 2.91 19.29
N ALA A 220 -11.96 4.02 19.43
CA ALA A 220 -12.37 5.12 20.27
C ALA A 220 -13.66 5.79 19.75
N ASP A 221 -13.77 5.99 18.43
CA ASP A 221 -14.95 6.57 17.77
C ASP A 221 -16.19 5.66 17.89
N ARG A 222 -15.99 4.33 17.77
CA ARG A 222 -17.11 3.37 17.76
C ARG A 222 -17.58 2.94 19.14
N LEU A 223 -16.70 2.90 20.10
CA LEU A 223 -16.97 2.35 21.44
C LEU A 223 -17.16 3.46 22.49
N ASP A 224 -16.71 4.69 22.20
CA ASP A 224 -16.71 5.84 23.12
C ASP A 224 -16.01 5.52 24.47
N VAL A 225 -14.87 4.82 24.40
CA VAL A 225 -14.09 4.41 25.57
C VAL A 225 -12.63 4.86 25.45
N PRO A 226 -11.90 4.93 26.57
CA PRO A 226 -10.46 5.20 26.55
C PRO A 226 -9.70 4.14 25.73
N VAL A 227 -8.89 4.58 24.76
CA VAL A 227 -8.03 3.71 23.97
C VAL A 227 -6.57 4.08 24.20
N LYS A 228 -5.79 3.11 24.68
CA LYS A 228 -4.36 3.25 24.93
C LYS A 228 -3.56 2.66 23.76
N ARG A 229 -2.51 3.37 23.33
CA ARG A 229 -1.50 2.83 22.42
C ARG A 229 -0.35 2.25 23.24
N SER A 230 0.09 1.03 22.88
CA SER A 230 1.26 0.35 23.44
C SER A 230 2.22 0.00 22.32
N LEU A 231 3.51 -0.01 22.63
CA LEU A 231 4.55 -0.29 21.66
C LEU A 231 4.97 -1.76 21.71
N SER A 232 5.25 -2.31 20.54
CA SER A 232 5.87 -3.61 20.38
C SER A 232 6.95 -3.54 19.29
N SER A 233 7.80 -4.55 19.21
CA SER A 233 8.78 -4.69 18.14
C SER A 233 8.17 -5.05 16.78
N GLY A 234 6.86 -5.22 16.70
CA GLY A 234 6.15 -5.59 15.47
C GLY A 234 6.23 -7.09 15.14
N PRO A 235 5.90 -7.48 13.93
CA PRO A 235 5.70 -6.62 12.77
C PRO A 235 4.29 -6.01 12.69
N GLY A 236 4.23 -4.71 12.54
CA GLY A 236 3.00 -3.94 12.39
C GLY A 236 2.13 -3.93 13.64
N LEU A 237 0.84 -4.13 13.46
CA LEU A 237 -0.14 -4.29 14.54
C LEU A 237 0.02 -5.69 15.15
N THR A 238 0.24 -5.80 16.47
CA THR A 238 0.52 -7.07 17.15
C THR A 238 -0.62 -7.55 18.04
N ALA A 239 -1.30 -6.66 18.75
CA ALA A 239 -2.42 -7.07 19.59
C ALA A 239 -3.49 -5.97 19.76
N VAL A 240 -4.70 -6.42 20.06
CA VAL A 240 -5.77 -5.59 20.62
C VAL A 240 -6.33 -6.31 21.85
N ARG A 241 -6.41 -5.59 22.97
CA ARG A 241 -6.99 -6.06 24.22
C ARG A 241 -8.16 -5.17 24.62
N MET A 242 -9.32 -5.76 24.84
CA MET A 242 -10.52 -5.05 25.31
C MET A 242 -10.82 -5.51 26.74
N ASP A 243 -10.91 -4.56 27.67
CA ASP A 243 -11.47 -4.82 29.01
C ASP A 243 -12.98 -4.66 28.94
N THR A 244 -13.69 -5.73 29.33
CA THR A 244 -15.17 -5.74 29.26
C THR A 244 -15.80 -6.16 30.57
N SER A 245 -17.09 -5.90 30.71
CA SER A 245 -17.87 -6.32 31.89
C SER A 245 -17.95 -7.85 32.06
N SER A 246 -17.69 -8.62 30.99
CA SER A 246 -17.76 -10.09 30.97
C SER A 246 -16.37 -10.75 30.89
N GLY A 247 -15.29 -10.00 31.17
CA GLY A 247 -13.90 -10.45 31.08
C GLY A 247 -13.18 -9.96 29.82
N PRO A 248 -11.88 -10.22 29.71
CA PRO A 248 -11.08 -9.68 28.60
C PRO A 248 -11.37 -10.38 27.25
N ILE A 249 -11.34 -9.58 26.17
CA ILE A 249 -11.27 -10.05 24.80
C ILE A 249 -9.88 -9.69 24.27
N VAL A 250 -9.11 -10.67 23.79
CA VAL A 250 -7.75 -10.48 23.30
C VAL A 250 -7.62 -11.04 21.90
N LEU A 251 -7.17 -10.21 20.96
CA LEU A 251 -6.75 -10.61 19.62
C LEU A 251 -5.25 -10.36 19.51
N ASP A 252 -4.45 -11.41 19.50
CA ASP A 252 -2.99 -11.37 19.50
C ASP A 252 -2.41 -11.99 18.23
N ARG A 253 -1.40 -11.34 17.62
CA ARG A 253 -0.71 -11.78 16.40
C ARG A 253 0.78 -11.44 16.46
N ALA A 254 1.50 -12.07 17.35
CA ALA A 254 2.90 -11.76 17.60
C ALA A 254 3.84 -11.94 16.39
N ASP A 255 3.55 -12.88 15.48
CA ASP A 255 4.40 -13.24 14.33
C ASP A 255 3.97 -12.61 12.99
N GLY A 256 2.90 -11.83 12.99
CA GLY A 256 2.37 -11.19 11.78
C GLY A 256 1.60 -12.10 10.81
N SER A 257 1.40 -13.38 11.14
CA SER A 257 0.73 -14.36 10.25
C SER A 257 -0.53 -14.95 10.84
N LEU A 258 -0.41 -15.65 11.95
CA LEU A 258 -1.51 -16.30 12.65
C LEU A 258 -1.87 -15.51 13.91
N ALA A 259 -3.14 -15.27 14.11
CA ALA A 259 -3.62 -14.62 15.32
C ALA A 259 -4.33 -15.64 16.24
N THR A 260 -4.34 -15.32 17.52
CA THR A 260 -5.13 -16.01 18.53
C THR A 260 -6.21 -15.07 19.03
N LEU A 261 -7.46 -15.48 18.92
CA LEU A 261 -8.60 -14.81 19.55
C LEU A 261 -8.95 -15.55 20.85
N ALA A 262 -8.84 -14.85 21.96
CA ALA A 262 -9.25 -15.33 23.27
C ALA A 262 -10.40 -14.45 23.79
N ILE A 263 -11.49 -15.09 24.20
CA ILE A 263 -12.65 -14.49 24.85
C ILE A 263 -12.80 -15.18 26.18
N ASP A 264 -12.98 -14.42 27.26
CA ASP A 264 -13.13 -15.01 28.59
C ASP A 264 -14.26 -16.04 28.65
N GLY A 265 -14.02 -17.14 29.33
CA GLY A 265 -14.97 -18.28 29.39
C GLY A 265 -15.06 -19.13 28.12
N GLN A 266 -14.29 -18.83 27.05
CA GLN A 266 -14.26 -19.61 25.82
C GLN A 266 -12.84 -20.14 25.52
N PRO A 267 -12.69 -21.32 24.85
CA PRO A 267 -11.40 -21.78 24.38
C PRO A 267 -10.77 -20.77 23.39
N ALA A 268 -9.48 -20.47 23.55
CA ALA A 268 -8.75 -19.63 22.58
C ALA A 268 -8.74 -20.30 21.20
N ARG A 269 -8.88 -19.50 20.15
CA ARG A 269 -8.98 -19.97 18.76
C ARG A 269 -7.90 -19.33 17.89
N ALA A 270 -7.25 -20.15 17.08
CA ALA A 270 -6.40 -19.64 16.01
C ALA A 270 -7.28 -19.06 14.87
N VAL A 271 -6.95 -17.86 14.42
CA VAL A 271 -7.66 -17.16 13.35
C VAL A 271 -6.66 -16.67 12.30
N ALA A 272 -7.04 -16.76 11.03
CA ALA A 272 -6.20 -16.27 9.95
C ALA A 272 -6.22 -14.75 9.93
N LEU A 273 -5.07 -14.13 10.19
CA LEU A 273 -4.91 -12.68 10.21
C LEU A 273 -3.54 -12.29 9.64
N LYS A 274 -3.17 -12.88 8.50
CA LYS A 274 -1.90 -12.61 7.82
C LYS A 274 -1.80 -11.14 7.41
N ARG A 275 -0.58 -10.64 7.33
CA ARG A 275 -0.32 -9.35 6.66
C ARG A 275 -0.61 -9.52 5.17
N ARG A 276 -1.39 -8.60 4.62
CA ARG A 276 -1.76 -8.58 3.21
C ARG A 276 -0.71 -7.81 2.40
N ASP A 277 -0.47 -8.26 1.18
CA ASP A 277 0.38 -7.55 0.24
C ASP A 277 -0.35 -6.36 -0.41
N THR A 278 0.39 -5.51 -1.11
CA THR A 278 -0.15 -4.30 -1.74
C THR A 278 -1.19 -4.63 -2.82
N ALA A 279 -1.04 -5.75 -3.53
CA ALA A 279 -2.00 -6.17 -4.54
C ALA A 279 -3.36 -6.52 -3.93
N GLU A 280 -3.38 -7.24 -2.80
CA GLU A 280 -4.60 -7.56 -2.05
C GLU A 280 -5.28 -6.28 -1.52
N LEU A 281 -4.49 -5.28 -1.09
CA LEU A 281 -5.01 -4.01 -0.60
C LEU A 281 -5.64 -3.18 -1.73
N ILE A 282 -4.96 -3.06 -2.85
CA ILE A 282 -5.47 -2.34 -4.02
C ILE A 282 -6.70 -3.04 -4.59
N ALA A 283 -6.71 -4.37 -4.67
CA ALA A 283 -7.90 -5.10 -5.12
C ALA A 283 -9.13 -4.81 -4.23
N GLU A 284 -8.96 -4.69 -2.91
CA GLU A 284 -10.04 -4.29 -2.01
C GLU A 284 -10.53 -2.85 -2.29
N GLU A 285 -9.62 -1.89 -2.50
CA GLU A 285 -9.97 -0.51 -2.78
C GLU A 285 -10.68 -0.34 -4.16
N LEU A 286 -10.32 -1.15 -5.15
CA LEU A 286 -10.96 -1.14 -6.46
C LEU A 286 -12.35 -1.78 -6.46
N ARG A 287 -12.68 -2.59 -5.45
CA ARG A 287 -13.99 -3.25 -5.31
C ARG A 287 -15.08 -2.28 -4.90
N ARG A 288 -14.73 -1.23 -4.15
CA ARG A 288 -15.69 -0.28 -3.60
C ARG A 288 -15.23 1.15 -3.84
N LEU A 289 -15.94 1.86 -4.70
CA LEU A 289 -15.57 3.22 -5.12
C LEU A 289 -16.32 4.32 -4.34
N ASP A 290 -17.37 3.96 -3.60
CA ASP A 290 -18.10 4.89 -2.74
C ASP A 290 -17.22 5.39 -1.59
N PRO A 291 -17.43 6.62 -1.10
CA PRO A 291 -16.76 7.14 0.08
C PRO A 291 -16.95 6.22 1.30
N ASP A 292 -15.88 6.04 2.09
CA ASP A 292 -15.91 5.27 3.32
C ASP A 292 -16.18 6.20 4.52
N ASP A 293 -17.46 6.30 4.92
CA ASP A 293 -17.89 7.13 6.05
C ASP A 293 -17.26 6.66 7.38
N THR A 294 -16.92 5.38 7.49
CA THR A 294 -16.26 4.82 8.68
C THR A 294 -14.81 5.30 8.77
N TYR A 295 -14.10 5.33 7.64
CA TYR A 295 -12.78 5.93 7.56
C TYR A 295 -12.81 7.42 7.88
N ALA A 296 -13.76 8.14 7.27
CA ALA A 296 -13.94 9.57 7.50
C ALA A 296 -14.19 9.90 8.98
N SER A 297 -15.04 9.11 9.65
CA SER A 297 -15.36 9.28 11.08
C SER A 297 -14.13 9.02 11.95
N ALA A 298 -13.44 7.89 11.75
CA ALA A 298 -12.22 7.54 12.48
C ALA A 298 -11.14 8.62 12.32
N LEU A 299 -10.94 9.11 11.11
CA LEU A 299 -9.94 10.12 10.79
C LEU A 299 -10.23 11.46 11.46
N ARG A 300 -11.49 11.92 11.44
CA ARG A 300 -11.93 13.16 12.11
C ARG A 300 -11.72 13.10 13.61
N TYR A 301 -12.10 12.00 14.23
CA TYR A 301 -11.89 11.80 15.67
C TYR A 301 -10.40 11.84 16.04
N GLY A 302 -9.55 11.31 15.16
CA GLY A 302 -8.11 11.23 15.40
C GLY A 302 -7.38 12.57 15.34
N VAL A 303 -7.84 13.54 14.55
CA VAL A 303 -7.17 14.84 14.40
C VAL A 303 -6.95 15.52 15.74
N GLU A 304 -7.96 15.58 16.59
CA GLU A 304 -7.87 16.20 17.89
C GLU A 304 -6.86 15.49 18.79
N ARG A 305 -6.80 14.16 18.73
CA ARG A 305 -5.87 13.34 19.53
C ARG A 305 -4.44 13.38 19.02
N LEU A 306 -4.22 13.30 17.71
CA LEU A 306 -2.87 13.38 17.13
C LEU A 306 -2.20 14.73 17.43
N ASN A 307 -2.97 15.81 17.47
CA ASN A 307 -2.48 17.13 17.84
C ASN A 307 -2.14 17.27 19.34
N THR A 308 -2.62 16.35 20.19
CA THR A 308 -2.36 16.35 21.63
C THR A 308 -1.21 15.45 22.05
N VAL A 309 -0.71 14.57 21.16
CA VAL A 309 0.46 13.72 21.41
C VAL A 309 1.72 14.58 21.24
N PRO A 310 2.61 14.70 22.28
CA PRO A 310 3.88 15.40 22.13
C PRO A 310 4.69 14.73 21.03
N GLN A 311 4.96 15.45 19.94
CA GLN A 311 5.90 14.97 18.93
C GLN A 311 7.28 14.91 19.58
N PRO A 312 8.07 13.83 19.38
CA PRO A 312 9.47 13.84 19.77
C PRO A 312 10.12 15.05 19.10
N ALA A 313 10.84 15.84 19.87
CA ALA A 313 11.48 17.05 19.39
C ALA A 313 12.32 16.70 18.16
N SER A 314 12.00 17.35 17.03
CA SER A 314 12.77 17.23 15.80
C SER A 314 14.20 17.65 16.09
N GLY A 315 15.14 16.72 16.25
CA GLY A 315 16.53 17.08 16.47
C GLY A 315 17.45 16.07 17.13
N GLU A 316 16.98 14.96 17.64
CA GLU A 316 17.92 13.89 18.00
C GLU A 316 18.04 12.88 16.85
N PRO A 317 19.24 12.72 16.25
CA PRO A 317 19.46 11.64 15.32
C PRO A 317 19.28 10.31 16.08
N VAL A 318 18.33 9.50 15.64
CA VAL A 318 18.21 8.12 16.09
C VAL A 318 19.58 7.49 15.89
N ALA A 319 20.25 7.13 16.98
CA ALA A 319 21.51 6.41 16.91
C ALA A 319 21.25 5.10 16.18
N VAL A 320 21.75 5.01 14.94
CA VAL A 320 21.79 3.77 14.19
C VAL A 320 22.66 2.84 15.01
N PRO A 321 22.17 1.68 15.49
CA PRO A 321 23.03 0.74 16.18
C PRO A 321 24.18 0.36 15.23
N GLU A 322 25.42 0.55 15.70
CA GLU A 322 26.61 0.12 14.95
C GLU A 322 26.45 -1.37 14.60
N PRO A 323 26.83 -1.77 13.37
CA PRO A 323 26.81 -3.18 13.00
C PRO A 323 27.69 -3.95 13.99
N VAL A 324 27.10 -4.93 14.67
CA VAL A 324 27.83 -5.85 15.55
C VAL A 324 28.88 -6.53 14.69
N GLU A 325 30.16 -6.23 14.90
CA GLU A 325 31.27 -6.92 14.27
C GLU A 325 31.14 -8.42 14.55
N GLU A 326 30.94 -9.17 13.49
CA GLU A 326 30.84 -10.62 13.51
C GLU A 326 32.17 -11.18 14.07
N ALA A 327 32.13 -11.73 15.27
CA ALA A 327 33.30 -12.28 15.97
C ALA A 327 34.08 -13.21 15.04
N ALA A 328 35.36 -12.89 14.92
CA ALA A 328 36.33 -13.57 14.06
C ALA A 328 36.23 -15.09 14.16
N LYS A 329 36.11 -15.76 13.02
CA LYS A 329 36.15 -17.20 12.86
C LYS A 329 37.51 -17.74 13.38
N ALA A 330 37.44 -18.63 14.35
CA ALA A 330 38.58 -19.44 14.78
C ALA A 330 39.13 -20.31 13.61
N PRO A 331 40.44 -20.51 13.51
CA PRO A 331 41.02 -21.19 12.36
C PRO A 331 40.71 -22.69 12.37
N ALA A 332 40.18 -23.17 11.26
CA ALA A 332 39.90 -24.59 11.01
C ALA A 332 41.19 -25.42 11.03
N LYS A 333 41.26 -26.41 11.91
CA LYS A 333 42.32 -27.45 11.93
C LYS A 333 42.30 -28.26 10.62
N LYS A 334 43.41 -28.24 9.89
CA LYS A 334 43.68 -29.11 8.74
C LYS A 334 43.61 -30.58 9.16
N ALA A 335 42.63 -31.34 8.69
CA ALA A 335 42.62 -32.79 8.75
C ALA A 335 43.47 -33.35 7.59
N ALA A 336 44.45 -34.18 7.91
CA ALA A 336 45.35 -34.83 6.98
C ALA A 336 44.63 -35.88 6.13
N ALA A 337 44.78 -35.77 4.82
CA ALA A 337 44.32 -36.77 3.86
C ALA A 337 45.15 -38.04 3.91
N LYS A 338 44.56 -39.18 4.31
CA LYS A 338 45.13 -40.50 4.11
C LYS A 338 44.84 -40.96 2.67
N LYS A 339 45.95 -41.20 1.90
CA LYS A 339 45.94 -41.88 0.61
C LYS A 339 45.48 -43.33 0.79
N ALA A 340 44.54 -43.79 0.01
CA ALA A 340 44.25 -45.22 -0.20
C ALA A 340 44.80 -45.67 -1.58
N PRO A 341 45.26 -46.92 -1.71
CA PRO A 341 46.00 -47.36 -2.90
C PRO A 341 45.08 -47.87 -4.03
N ALA A 342 45.60 -47.68 -5.25
CA ALA A 342 44.95 -48.12 -6.47
C ALA A 342 44.89 -49.67 -6.58
N LYS A 343 43.71 -50.22 -6.95
CA LYS A 343 43.57 -51.60 -7.44
C LYS A 343 43.36 -51.58 -8.95
N LYS A 344 44.32 -52.22 -9.64
CA LYS A 344 44.20 -52.61 -11.05
C LYS A 344 43.04 -53.59 -11.24
N ALA A 345 42.26 -53.40 -12.27
CA ALA A 345 41.39 -54.42 -12.81
C ALA A 345 41.87 -54.80 -14.21
N ALA A 346 42.09 -56.07 -14.39
CA ALA A 346 42.39 -56.70 -15.67
C ALA A 346 41.13 -57.19 -16.35
N ALA A 347 41.22 -57.24 -17.64
CA ALA A 347 40.23 -57.63 -18.64
C ALA A 347 39.53 -59.00 -18.44
N LYS A 348 38.27 -59.04 -18.84
CA LYS A 348 37.76 -59.89 -19.92
C LYS A 348 36.45 -59.34 -20.44
#